data_4d8a10e960a528073f966722a270ffea
#
_entry.id   4d8a10e960a528073f966722a270ffea
#
_cell.length_a   1.000
_cell.length_b   1.000
_cell.length_c   1.000
_cell.angle_alpha   90.00
_cell.angle_beta   90.00
_cell.angle_gamma   90.00
#
_symmetry.space_group_name_H-M   'P 1'
#
loop_
_entity.id
_entity.type
_entity.pdbx_description
1 polymer ?
#
loop_
_entity_poly.entity_id
_entity_poly.type
_entity_poly.pdbx_seq_one_letter_code
_entity_poly.pdbx_strand_id
1 'polypeptide(L)'
;MIISKNHRFRSPPRFRLRTNRIINHHSVSGDVSSEEIHRWHLDRGWLGIGYVVVIRYNGDIEKGRPLDRVGAHAGAGANHDSIGVCFTGDFTKHKPTKDQVKSAIEFNKYCFEKYGELLIEGHNDHMSTQCPGHLFPLEYIRKKSLKEDKDMGSELNWEQEQAIRKIKSLHKKGYISSPAVHIEKIKRNEPIGDYVWLSLINRILQRGSF
;
A
#
# COMPACT_ATOMS: atom_id res chain seq x y z
N MET A 1 -0.24 9.80 -11.25
CA MET A 1 0.88 10.54 -10.56
C MET A 1 0.43 10.96 -9.17
N ILE A 2 1.29 10.82 -8.13
CA ILE A 2 0.95 11.26 -6.76
C ILE A 2 1.30 12.74 -6.61
N ILE A 3 0.28 13.55 -6.28
CA ILE A 3 0.44 15.00 -6.10
C ILE A 3 1.08 15.24 -4.73
N SER A 4 2.25 15.87 -4.74
CA SER A 4 2.96 16.21 -3.50
C SER A 4 2.23 17.33 -2.75
N LYS A 5 1.99 17.11 -1.46
CA LYS A 5 1.41 18.05 -0.52
C LYS A 5 2.34 18.24 0.66
N ASN A 6 2.43 19.44 1.18
CA ASN A 6 3.32 19.77 2.29
C ASN A 6 2.51 19.82 3.61
N HIS A 7 2.42 18.68 4.29
CA HIS A 7 1.74 18.58 5.57
C HIS A 7 2.71 18.78 6.74
N ARG A 8 2.43 19.75 7.60
CA ARG A 8 3.18 19.99 8.83
C ARG A 8 2.61 19.16 9.96
N PHE A 9 3.24 18.01 10.26
CA PHE A 9 2.88 17.16 11.38
C PHE A 9 3.35 17.76 12.71
N ARG A 10 2.61 17.56 13.81
CA ARG A 10 3.01 17.99 15.17
C ARG A 10 4.32 17.35 15.63
N SER A 11 4.55 16.11 15.23
CA SER A 11 5.83 15.40 15.34
C SER A 11 5.94 14.37 14.20
N PRO A 12 7.17 13.95 13.82
CA PRO A 12 7.36 12.98 12.76
C PRO A 12 6.65 11.65 13.08
N PRO A 13 5.77 11.12 12.20
CA PRO A 13 5.23 9.79 12.38
C PRO A 13 6.35 8.74 12.38
N ARG A 14 6.19 7.67 13.17
CA ARG A 14 7.17 6.58 13.27
C ARG A 14 7.33 5.83 11.95
N PHE A 15 8.50 5.27 11.68
CA PHE A 15 8.71 4.37 10.55
C PHE A 15 7.88 3.09 10.71
N ARG A 16 7.33 2.60 9.59
CA ARG A 16 6.65 1.31 9.52
C ARG A 16 7.68 0.22 9.20
N LEU A 17 7.78 -0.79 10.06
CA LEU A 17 8.78 -1.85 9.94
C LEU A 17 8.43 -2.88 8.86
N ARG A 18 7.15 -3.06 8.57
CA ARG A 18 6.63 -3.99 7.55
C ARG A 18 5.37 -3.43 6.93
N THR A 19 5.09 -3.83 5.70
CA THR A 19 3.87 -3.47 4.98
C THR A 19 3.25 -4.75 4.44
N ASN A 20 2.06 -5.09 4.94
CA ASN A 20 1.36 -6.33 4.60
C ASN A 20 0.04 -6.07 3.88
N ARG A 21 -0.51 -4.84 4.00
CA ARG A 21 -1.85 -4.55 3.53
C ARG A 21 -2.07 -3.10 3.15
N ILE A 22 -3.11 -2.88 2.35
CA ILE A 22 -3.69 -1.57 2.01
C ILE A 22 -5.10 -1.57 2.57
N ILE A 23 -5.43 -0.59 3.40
CA ILE A 23 -6.76 -0.45 3.99
C ILE A 23 -7.45 0.77 3.39
N ASN A 24 -8.62 0.52 2.80
CA ASN A 24 -9.41 1.52 2.11
C ASN A 24 -10.45 2.14 3.06
N HIS A 25 -10.61 3.45 2.96
CA HIS A 25 -11.52 4.26 3.76
C HIS A 25 -12.31 5.22 2.90
N HIS A 26 -13.44 5.71 3.41
CA HIS A 26 -14.09 6.89 2.88
C HIS A 26 -14.05 8.03 3.91
N SER A 27 -14.15 9.27 3.44
CA SER A 27 -14.11 10.45 4.31
C SER A 27 -15.44 10.79 4.95
N VAL A 28 -16.56 10.24 4.46
CA VAL A 28 -17.94 10.61 4.82
C VAL A 28 -18.17 12.12 4.63
N SER A 29 -17.61 12.68 3.55
CA SER A 29 -17.69 14.12 3.22
C SER A 29 -17.89 14.31 1.71
N GLY A 30 -17.98 15.56 1.27
CA GLY A 30 -17.82 15.91 -0.14
C GLY A 30 -16.39 15.72 -0.62
N ASP A 31 -16.08 16.30 -1.79
CA ASP A 31 -14.73 16.25 -2.37
C ASP A 31 -13.80 17.24 -1.66
N VAL A 32 -13.01 16.74 -0.71
CA VAL A 32 -12.12 17.54 0.16
C VAL A 32 -10.66 17.20 -0.06
N SER A 33 -9.78 18.18 0.10
CA SER A 33 -8.34 17.97 -0.08
C SER A 33 -7.69 17.23 1.09
N SER A 34 -6.49 16.68 0.84
CA SER A 34 -5.68 16.07 1.88
C SER A 34 -5.25 17.08 2.95
N GLU A 35 -5.11 18.38 2.59
CA GLU A 35 -4.85 19.45 3.54
C GLU A 35 -6.03 19.67 4.49
N GLU A 36 -7.26 19.57 3.98
CA GLU A 36 -8.46 19.72 4.81
C GLU A 36 -8.61 18.55 5.78
N ILE A 37 -8.42 17.32 5.33
CA ILE A 37 -8.39 16.13 6.20
C ILE A 37 -7.24 16.24 7.22
N HIS A 38 -6.09 16.76 6.82
CA HIS A 38 -4.97 17.01 7.72
C HIS A 38 -5.34 17.96 8.85
N ARG A 39 -6.02 19.06 8.53
CA ARG A 39 -6.53 20.02 9.52
C ARG A 39 -7.53 19.36 10.47
N TRP A 40 -8.51 18.60 9.97
CA TRP A 40 -9.48 17.89 10.81
C TRP A 40 -8.81 16.93 11.80
N HIS A 41 -7.74 16.26 11.38
CA HIS A 41 -6.99 15.36 12.26
C HIS A 41 -6.16 16.12 13.29
N LEU A 42 -5.59 17.27 12.94
CA LEU A 42 -4.92 18.15 13.89
C LEU A 42 -5.91 18.70 14.94
N ASP A 43 -7.11 19.10 14.53
CA ASP A 43 -8.18 19.60 15.42
C ASP A 43 -8.66 18.55 16.42
N ARG A 44 -8.58 17.27 16.05
CA ARG A 44 -8.82 16.12 16.95
C ARG A 44 -7.65 15.80 17.89
N GLY A 45 -6.58 16.59 17.88
CA GLY A 45 -5.39 16.36 18.68
C GLY A 45 -4.40 15.34 18.12
N TRP A 46 -4.62 14.85 16.89
CA TRP A 46 -3.71 13.89 16.25
C TRP A 46 -2.44 14.57 15.72
N LEU A 47 -1.45 13.77 15.33
CA LEU A 47 -0.20 14.30 14.76
C LEU A 47 -0.40 15.02 13.41
N GLY A 48 -1.51 14.78 12.74
CA GLY A 48 -1.88 15.23 11.41
C GLY A 48 -2.58 14.10 10.68
N ILE A 49 -2.72 14.22 9.34
CA ILE A 49 -3.42 13.25 8.52
C ILE A 49 -2.97 11.80 8.81
N GLY A 50 -3.93 10.90 9.02
CA GLY A 50 -3.69 9.49 9.31
C GLY A 50 -3.42 8.62 8.10
N TYR A 51 -3.89 9.07 6.93
CA TYR A 51 -3.82 8.34 5.66
C TYR A 51 -2.54 8.63 4.91
N VAL A 52 -2.07 7.66 4.11
CA VAL A 52 -0.91 7.83 3.23
C VAL A 52 -1.28 8.63 1.99
N VAL A 53 -2.45 8.40 1.44
CA VAL A 53 -2.99 9.17 0.31
C VAL A 53 -4.47 9.45 0.49
N VAL A 54 -4.92 10.52 -0.17
CA VAL A 54 -6.33 10.86 -0.37
C VAL A 54 -6.61 10.83 -1.87
N ILE A 55 -7.64 10.08 -2.28
CA ILE A 55 -8.09 10.00 -3.67
C ILE A 55 -9.35 10.84 -3.83
N ARG A 56 -9.22 11.90 -4.65
CA ARG A 56 -10.27 12.89 -4.93
C ARG A 56 -11.28 12.36 -5.95
N TYR A 57 -12.42 13.02 -6.10
CA TYR A 57 -13.48 12.65 -7.07
C TYR A 57 -12.97 12.57 -8.51
N ASN A 58 -12.04 13.45 -8.89
CA ASN A 58 -11.42 13.48 -10.22
C ASN A 58 -10.29 12.44 -10.40
N GLY A 59 -10.05 11.62 -9.38
CA GLY A 59 -8.99 10.62 -9.39
C GLY A 59 -7.61 11.13 -8.95
N ASP A 60 -7.45 12.40 -8.62
CA ASP A 60 -6.19 12.90 -8.09
C ASP A 60 -5.79 12.16 -6.81
N ILE A 61 -4.55 11.70 -6.78
CA ILE A 61 -3.96 11.01 -5.62
C ILE A 61 -3.11 12.04 -4.87
N GLU A 62 -3.64 12.61 -3.81
CA GLU A 62 -2.93 13.57 -2.98
C GLU A 62 -2.16 12.87 -1.86
N LYS A 63 -0.88 13.22 -1.72
CA LYS A 63 -0.03 12.68 -0.65
C LYS A 63 -0.53 13.16 0.71
N GLY A 64 -0.62 12.22 1.65
CA GLY A 64 -0.82 12.47 3.07
C GLY A 64 0.46 12.19 3.88
N ARG A 65 0.46 11.14 4.71
CA ARG A 65 1.67 10.67 5.40
C ARG A 65 2.71 10.14 4.41
N PRO A 66 4.00 10.23 4.73
CA PRO A 66 4.99 9.50 3.96
C PRO A 66 4.66 8.00 3.90
N LEU A 67 4.92 7.39 2.74
CA LEU A 67 4.50 6.03 2.42
C LEU A 67 5.05 4.96 3.37
N ASP A 68 6.21 5.22 3.96
CA ASP A 68 6.95 4.33 4.88
C ASP A 68 6.61 4.55 6.37
N ARG A 69 5.60 5.36 6.69
CA ARG A 69 5.26 5.71 8.07
C ARG A 69 4.02 4.96 8.57
N VAL A 70 4.01 4.72 9.87
CA VAL A 70 2.86 4.15 10.57
C VAL A 70 1.67 5.08 10.43
N GLY A 71 0.52 4.56 10.00
CA GLY A 71 -0.72 5.28 9.84
C GLY A 71 -1.42 5.65 11.17
N ALA A 72 -2.55 6.36 11.06
CA ALA A 72 -3.51 6.57 12.14
C ALA A 72 -4.91 6.54 11.53
N HIS A 73 -5.38 5.34 11.11
CA HIS A 73 -6.61 5.21 10.33
C HIS A 73 -7.43 3.94 10.64
N ALA A 74 -6.83 2.87 11.19
CA ALA A 74 -7.49 1.58 11.35
C ALA A 74 -7.22 0.93 12.72
N GLY A 75 -7.00 1.75 13.76
CA GLY A 75 -6.70 1.28 15.10
C GLY A 75 -5.27 0.76 15.28
N ALA A 76 -4.86 0.55 16.53
CA ALA A 76 -3.48 0.20 16.88
C ALA A 76 -3.03 -1.12 16.22
N GLY A 77 -3.91 -2.11 16.12
CA GLY A 77 -3.56 -3.43 15.57
C GLY A 77 -3.22 -3.41 14.08
N ALA A 78 -3.86 -2.55 13.29
CA ALA A 78 -3.71 -2.53 11.84
C ALA A 78 -2.84 -1.37 11.31
N ASN A 79 -2.70 -0.28 12.07
CA ASN A 79 -1.89 0.88 11.63
C ASN A 79 -0.41 0.56 11.41
N HIS A 80 0.14 -0.44 12.13
CA HIS A 80 1.58 -0.74 12.16
C HIS A 80 2.08 -1.47 10.91
N ASP A 81 1.19 -2.08 10.14
CA ASP A 81 1.57 -2.88 8.98
C ASP A 81 0.75 -2.57 7.73
N SER A 82 0.03 -1.44 7.71
CA SER A 82 -0.87 -1.05 6.63
C SER A 82 -0.56 0.32 6.02
N ILE A 83 -1.00 0.47 4.77
CA ILE A 83 -1.11 1.72 4.04
C ILE A 83 -2.58 2.13 4.06
N GLY A 84 -2.89 3.28 4.67
CA GLY A 84 -4.24 3.84 4.67
C GLY A 84 -4.50 4.67 3.41
N VAL A 85 -5.55 4.31 2.67
CA VAL A 85 -6.03 5.05 1.51
C VAL A 85 -7.41 5.61 1.82
N CYS A 86 -7.57 6.92 1.77
CA CYS A 86 -8.84 7.60 1.98
C CYS A 86 -9.41 8.09 0.65
N PHE A 87 -10.65 7.73 0.36
CA PHE A 87 -11.39 8.27 -0.77
C PHE A 87 -12.33 9.36 -0.26
N THR A 88 -12.37 10.48 -0.95
CA THR A 88 -13.39 11.48 -0.66
C THR A 88 -14.76 10.98 -1.08
N GLY A 89 -15.78 11.25 -0.27
CA GLY A 89 -17.16 10.79 -0.51
C GLY A 89 -17.75 10.00 0.63
N ASP A 90 -19.04 9.65 0.50
CA ASP A 90 -19.80 8.79 1.39
C ASP A 90 -20.35 7.58 0.61
N PHE A 91 -19.63 6.47 0.67
CA PHE A 91 -20.00 5.26 -0.08
C PHE A 91 -21.02 4.36 0.64
N THR A 92 -21.67 4.90 1.64
CA THR A 92 -22.96 4.36 2.11
C THR A 92 -24.13 4.92 1.30
N LYS A 93 -23.93 6.06 0.58
CA LYS A 93 -24.97 6.77 -0.17
C LYS A 93 -24.77 6.72 -1.69
N HIS A 94 -23.53 6.73 -2.16
CA HIS A 94 -23.20 6.70 -3.58
C HIS A 94 -21.95 5.88 -3.85
N LYS A 95 -21.76 5.44 -5.08
CA LYS A 95 -20.53 4.75 -5.51
C LYS A 95 -19.39 5.74 -5.68
N PRO A 96 -18.13 5.31 -5.53
CA PRO A 96 -16.99 6.12 -5.95
C PRO A 96 -17.05 6.38 -7.47
N THR A 97 -16.38 7.45 -7.90
CA THR A 97 -16.26 7.77 -9.32
C THR A 97 -15.40 6.71 -10.03
N LYS A 98 -15.52 6.65 -11.37
CA LYS A 98 -14.66 5.76 -12.18
C LYS A 98 -13.19 6.14 -12.04
N ASP A 99 -12.89 7.44 -11.93
CA ASP A 99 -11.54 7.95 -11.79
C ASP A 99 -10.94 7.59 -10.42
N GLN A 100 -11.74 7.66 -9.33
CA GLN A 100 -11.31 7.15 -8.03
C GLN A 100 -10.97 5.66 -8.05
N VAL A 101 -11.81 4.84 -8.70
CA VAL A 101 -11.55 3.40 -8.81
C VAL A 101 -10.30 3.11 -9.64
N LYS A 102 -10.11 3.83 -10.75
CA LYS A 102 -8.92 3.72 -11.59
C LYS A 102 -7.66 4.08 -10.80
N SER A 103 -7.68 5.22 -10.11
CA SER A 103 -6.55 5.67 -9.29
C SER A 103 -6.23 4.73 -8.12
N ALA A 104 -7.25 4.10 -7.52
CA ALA A 104 -7.05 3.07 -6.50
C ALA A 104 -6.26 1.88 -7.04
N ILE A 105 -6.63 1.38 -8.22
CA ILE A 105 -5.95 0.26 -8.88
C ILE A 105 -4.50 0.64 -9.20
N GLU A 106 -4.26 1.82 -9.76
CA GLU A 106 -2.92 2.31 -10.09
C GLU A 106 -2.06 2.49 -8.83
N PHE A 107 -2.62 3.03 -7.74
CA PHE A 107 -1.91 3.18 -6.48
C PHE A 107 -1.58 1.83 -5.83
N ASN A 108 -2.49 0.87 -5.88
CA ASN A 108 -2.23 -0.47 -5.38
C ASN A 108 -1.08 -1.15 -6.14
N LYS A 109 -1.05 -1.06 -7.47
CA LYS A 109 0.05 -1.58 -8.30
C LYS A 109 1.38 -0.91 -7.95
N TYR A 110 1.41 0.41 -7.81
CA TYR A 110 2.59 1.14 -7.33
C TYR A 110 3.07 0.62 -5.96
N CYS A 111 2.14 0.33 -5.04
CA CYS A 111 2.50 -0.26 -3.75
C CYS A 111 3.02 -1.70 -3.91
N PHE A 112 2.46 -2.50 -4.81
CA PHE A 112 2.93 -3.86 -5.09
C PHE A 112 4.33 -3.90 -5.69
N GLU A 113 4.66 -2.95 -6.57
CA GLU A 113 6.02 -2.80 -7.08
C GLU A 113 7.03 -2.54 -5.95
N LYS A 114 6.63 -1.79 -4.95
CA LYS A 114 7.52 -1.39 -3.85
C LYS A 114 7.62 -2.42 -2.73
N TYR A 115 6.53 -3.10 -2.39
CA TYR A 115 6.43 -3.95 -1.19
C TYR A 115 6.13 -5.42 -1.49
N GLY A 116 5.87 -5.78 -2.73
CA GLY A 116 5.29 -7.05 -3.13
C GLY A 116 3.76 -7.03 -3.04
N GLU A 117 3.14 -8.16 -3.30
CA GLU A 117 1.69 -8.31 -3.21
C GLU A 117 1.20 -8.06 -1.78
N LEU A 118 0.26 -7.14 -1.63
CA LEU A 118 -0.35 -6.74 -0.38
C LEU A 118 -1.82 -7.17 -0.33
N LEU A 119 -2.33 -7.45 0.86
CA LEU A 119 -3.75 -7.61 1.08
C LEU A 119 -4.45 -6.26 0.83
N ILE A 120 -5.56 -6.26 0.09
CA ILE A 120 -6.39 -5.08 -0.11
C ILE A 120 -7.67 -5.28 0.70
N GLU A 121 -7.89 -4.43 1.70
CA GLU A 121 -8.93 -4.60 2.72
C GLU A 121 -9.72 -3.31 2.90
N GLY A 122 -10.90 -3.42 3.50
CA GLY A 122 -11.70 -2.31 3.98
C GLY A 122 -11.45 -2.02 5.45
N HIS A 123 -11.78 -0.83 5.90
CA HIS A 123 -11.68 -0.49 7.34
C HIS A 123 -12.56 -1.38 8.22
N ASN A 124 -13.70 -1.82 7.71
CA ASN A 124 -14.63 -2.72 8.38
C ASN A 124 -14.09 -4.15 8.59
N ASP A 125 -13.01 -4.53 7.90
CA ASP A 125 -12.32 -5.81 8.17
C ASP A 125 -11.52 -5.77 9.49
N HIS A 126 -11.28 -4.57 10.06
CA HIS A 126 -10.46 -4.35 11.25
C HIS A 126 -11.20 -3.74 12.42
N MET A 127 -12.28 -3.03 12.18
CA MET A 127 -13.06 -2.32 13.20
C MET A 127 -14.56 -2.42 12.93
N SER A 128 -15.37 -2.35 13.96
CA SER A 128 -16.84 -2.25 13.83
C SER A 128 -17.22 -0.88 13.26
N THR A 129 -17.30 -0.78 11.94
CA THR A 129 -17.61 0.44 11.18
C THR A 129 -18.25 0.10 9.85
N GLN A 130 -18.96 1.03 9.24
CA GLN A 130 -19.45 0.90 7.86
C GLN A 130 -18.41 1.32 6.81
N CYS A 131 -17.30 1.91 7.22
CA CYS A 131 -16.23 2.34 6.32
C CYS A 131 -15.54 1.13 5.66
N PRO A 132 -15.30 1.11 4.34
CA PRO A 132 -15.41 2.21 3.38
C PRO A 132 -16.81 2.42 2.77
N GLY A 133 -17.83 1.71 3.22
CA GLY A 133 -19.21 1.78 2.73
C GLY A 133 -19.57 0.61 1.81
N HIS A 134 -20.83 0.16 1.87
CA HIS A 134 -21.30 -1.02 1.13
C HIS A 134 -21.35 -0.84 -0.40
N LEU A 135 -21.29 0.41 -0.89
CA LEU A 135 -21.21 0.73 -2.31
C LEU A 135 -19.77 0.84 -2.84
N PHE A 136 -18.77 0.69 -1.95
CA PHE A 136 -17.37 0.69 -2.35
C PHE A 136 -17.00 -0.63 -3.03
N PRO A 137 -16.48 -0.63 -4.28
CA PRO A 137 -16.26 -1.84 -5.07
C PRO A 137 -14.94 -2.55 -4.71
N LEU A 138 -14.76 -2.93 -3.43
CA LEU A 138 -13.51 -3.47 -2.90
C LEU A 138 -13.03 -4.71 -3.69
N GLU A 139 -13.94 -5.67 -3.94
CA GLU A 139 -13.59 -6.90 -4.67
C GLU A 139 -13.17 -6.63 -6.13
N TYR A 140 -13.82 -5.66 -6.78
CA TYR A 140 -13.43 -5.25 -8.13
C TYR A 140 -12.03 -4.64 -8.14
N ILE A 141 -11.74 -3.73 -7.20
CA ILE A 141 -10.43 -3.09 -7.05
C ILE A 141 -9.37 -4.16 -6.76
N ARG A 142 -9.64 -5.07 -5.81
CA ARG A 142 -8.77 -6.22 -5.47
C ARG A 142 -8.41 -7.03 -6.70
N LYS A 143 -9.44 -7.52 -7.43
CA LYS A 143 -9.27 -8.34 -8.63
C LYS A 143 -8.49 -7.63 -9.73
N LYS A 144 -8.74 -6.32 -9.94
CA LYS A 144 -8.07 -5.55 -11.00
C LYS A 144 -6.65 -5.16 -10.63
N SER A 145 -6.35 -4.94 -9.35
CA SER A 145 -4.99 -4.67 -8.88
C SER A 145 -4.07 -5.88 -9.01
N LEU A 146 -4.62 -7.09 -8.84
CA LEU A 146 -3.88 -8.36 -8.92
C LEU A 146 -3.71 -8.91 -10.35
N LYS A 147 -4.47 -8.40 -11.34
CA LYS A 147 -4.61 -9.04 -12.65
C LYS A 147 -3.46 -8.83 -13.65
N GLU A 148 -2.48 -7.97 -13.38
CA GLU A 148 -1.49 -7.59 -14.40
C GLU A 148 -0.16 -8.36 -14.42
N ASP A 149 0.04 -9.38 -13.59
CA ASP A 149 1.19 -10.28 -13.77
C ASP A 149 0.98 -11.32 -14.92
N LYS A 150 -0.17 -11.29 -15.60
CA LYS A 150 -0.50 -12.25 -16.67
C LYS A 150 -0.47 -11.68 -18.09
N ASP A 151 -0.35 -10.37 -18.27
CA ASP A 151 -0.48 -9.73 -19.60
C ASP A 151 0.77 -8.95 -20.06
N MET A 152 1.84 -9.00 -19.30
CA MET A 152 3.16 -8.55 -19.80
C MET A 152 3.84 -9.74 -20.49
N GLY A 153 3.59 -9.84 -21.79
CA GLY A 153 4.13 -10.86 -22.65
C GLY A 153 5.66 -10.86 -22.76
N SER A 154 6.30 -11.43 -21.78
CA SER A 154 7.53 -12.16 -21.95
C SER A 154 7.34 -13.50 -21.22
N GLU A 155 7.25 -14.59 -21.94
CA GLU A 155 7.34 -15.92 -21.35
C GLU A 155 8.63 -15.97 -20.54
N LEU A 156 8.48 -15.94 -19.19
CA LEU A 156 9.59 -16.13 -18.28
C LEU A 156 10.19 -17.52 -18.57
N ASN A 157 11.49 -17.61 -18.75
CA ASN A 157 12.11 -18.91 -18.83
C ASN A 157 12.03 -19.64 -17.48
N TRP A 158 12.21 -20.95 -17.49
CA TRP A 158 12.11 -21.79 -16.29
C TRP A 158 12.98 -21.29 -15.13
N GLU A 159 14.19 -20.82 -15.42
CA GLU A 159 15.14 -20.32 -14.42
C GLU A 159 14.63 -19.03 -13.75
N GLN A 160 14.08 -18.11 -14.54
CA GLN A 160 13.47 -16.87 -14.04
C GLN A 160 12.27 -17.17 -13.13
N GLU A 161 11.41 -18.13 -13.52
CA GLU A 161 10.29 -18.55 -12.68
C GLU A 161 10.76 -19.13 -11.32
N GLN A 162 11.77 -19.99 -11.33
CA GLN A 162 12.33 -20.56 -10.11
C GLN A 162 12.94 -19.48 -9.21
N ALA A 163 13.67 -18.53 -9.79
CA ALA A 163 14.24 -17.41 -9.05
C ALA A 163 13.14 -16.54 -8.40
N ILE A 164 12.08 -16.23 -9.13
CA ILE A 164 10.92 -15.47 -8.60
C ILE A 164 10.22 -16.24 -7.47
N ARG A 165 9.98 -17.55 -7.63
CA ARG A 165 9.41 -18.39 -6.56
C ARG A 165 10.28 -18.37 -5.31
N LYS A 166 11.61 -18.42 -5.45
CA LYS A 166 12.57 -18.35 -4.35
C LYS A 166 12.49 -17.00 -3.63
N ILE A 167 12.49 -15.89 -4.36
CA ILE A 167 12.35 -14.53 -3.80
C ILE A 167 11.03 -14.38 -3.02
N LYS A 168 9.90 -14.83 -3.58
CA LYS A 168 8.59 -14.82 -2.89
C LYS A 168 8.62 -15.66 -1.60
N SER A 169 9.26 -16.84 -1.61
CA SER A 169 9.42 -17.68 -0.43
C SER A 169 10.26 -17.02 0.67
N LEU A 170 11.36 -16.37 0.29
CA LEU A 170 12.24 -15.66 1.22
C LEU A 170 11.54 -14.44 1.84
N HIS A 171 10.70 -13.75 1.06
CA HIS A 171 9.86 -12.67 1.57
C HIS A 171 8.85 -13.18 2.60
N LYS A 172 8.14 -14.29 2.30
CA LYS A 172 7.19 -14.91 3.24
C LYS A 172 7.84 -15.33 4.56
N LYS A 173 9.13 -15.72 4.52
CA LYS A 173 9.93 -16.05 5.72
C LYS A 173 10.53 -14.80 6.41
N GLY A 174 10.28 -13.59 5.91
CA GLY A 174 10.76 -12.34 6.49
C GLY A 174 12.24 -12.03 6.25
N TYR A 175 12.90 -12.74 5.31
CA TYR A 175 14.31 -12.48 4.96
C TYR A 175 14.46 -11.33 3.96
N ILE A 176 13.47 -11.05 3.14
CA ILE A 176 13.45 -9.97 2.15
C ILE A 176 12.29 -9.03 2.45
N SER A 177 12.56 -7.74 2.58
CA SER A 177 11.56 -6.71 2.85
C SER A 177 10.86 -6.18 1.59
N SER A 178 11.54 -6.20 0.43
CA SER A 178 11.06 -5.63 -0.84
C SER A 178 11.32 -6.59 -2.00
N PRO A 179 10.49 -7.64 -2.18
CA PRO A 179 10.73 -8.65 -3.22
C PRO A 179 10.54 -8.10 -4.63
N ALA A 180 9.70 -7.09 -4.84
CA ALA A 180 9.33 -6.57 -6.14
C ALA A 180 10.54 -6.07 -6.96
N VAL A 181 11.46 -5.34 -6.32
CA VAL A 181 12.68 -4.84 -6.99
C VAL A 181 13.53 -5.99 -7.54
N HIS A 182 13.63 -7.09 -6.82
CA HIS A 182 14.40 -8.26 -7.24
C HIS A 182 13.69 -9.04 -8.35
N ILE A 183 12.37 -9.14 -8.26
CA ILE A 183 11.53 -9.79 -9.27
C ILE A 183 11.61 -9.05 -10.60
N GLU A 184 11.54 -7.71 -10.60
CA GLU A 184 11.67 -6.91 -11.82
C GLU A 184 13.07 -7.06 -12.47
N LYS A 185 14.12 -7.10 -11.68
CA LYS A 185 15.48 -7.38 -12.20
C LYS A 185 15.56 -8.76 -12.86
N ILE A 186 14.98 -9.79 -12.24
CA ILE A 186 14.94 -11.15 -12.83
C ILE A 186 14.17 -11.12 -14.15
N LYS A 187 13.01 -10.47 -14.22
CA LYS A 187 12.22 -10.34 -15.44
C LYS A 187 12.99 -9.67 -16.59
N ARG A 188 13.81 -8.65 -16.26
CA ARG A 188 14.65 -7.92 -17.22
C ARG A 188 16.00 -8.58 -17.50
N ASN A 189 16.26 -9.75 -16.91
CA ASN A 189 17.55 -10.43 -16.98
C ASN A 189 18.73 -9.57 -16.47
N GLU A 190 18.44 -8.68 -15.49
CA GLU A 190 19.44 -7.83 -14.84
C GLU A 190 20.08 -8.56 -13.65
N PRO A 191 21.38 -8.36 -13.38
CA PRO A 191 22.04 -8.99 -12.23
C PRO A 191 21.44 -8.49 -10.92
N ILE A 192 21.11 -9.42 -10.04
CA ILE A 192 20.81 -9.13 -8.63
C ILE A 192 22.16 -8.91 -7.96
N GLY A 193 22.46 -7.67 -7.58
CA GLY A 193 23.79 -7.32 -7.05
C GLY A 193 24.22 -8.16 -5.85
N ASP A 194 25.51 -8.48 -5.78
CA ASP A 194 26.14 -9.33 -4.75
C ASP A 194 25.83 -8.90 -3.31
N TYR A 195 25.66 -7.60 -3.08
CA TYR A 195 25.28 -7.05 -1.76
C TYR A 195 23.95 -7.60 -1.25
N VAL A 196 23.00 -7.87 -2.13
CA VAL A 196 21.69 -8.44 -1.74
C VAL A 196 21.86 -9.89 -1.31
N TRP A 197 22.68 -10.66 -2.03
CA TRP A 197 22.99 -12.05 -1.67
C TRP A 197 23.76 -12.14 -0.37
N LEU A 198 24.76 -11.29 -0.15
CA LEU A 198 25.56 -11.25 1.08
C LEU A 198 24.70 -10.84 2.29
N SER A 199 23.83 -9.83 2.14
CA SER A 199 22.92 -9.43 3.22
C SER A 199 21.88 -10.52 3.55
N LEU A 200 21.44 -11.27 2.53
CA LEU A 200 20.51 -12.37 2.70
C LEU A 200 21.17 -13.56 3.40
N ILE A 201 22.36 -13.96 2.97
CA ILE A 201 23.16 -15.02 3.58
C ILE A 201 23.43 -14.70 5.05
N ASN A 202 23.89 -13.48 5.36
CA ASN A 202 24.13 -13.05 6.73
C ASN A 202 22.88 -13.12 7.61
N ARG A 203 21.71 -12.70 7.10
CA ARG A 203 20.44 -12.82 7.85
C ARG A 203 19.99 -14.26 8.06
N ILE A 204 20.24 -15.14 7.10
CA ILE A 204 19.95 -16.58 7.21
C ILE A 204 20.88 -17.21 8.27
N LEU A 205 22.16 -16.88 8.25
CA LEU A 205 23.15 -17.38 9.21
C LEU A 205 22.87 -16.89 10.64
N GLN A 206 22.48 -15.62 10.80
CA GLN A 206 22.12 -15.06 12.11
C GLN A 206 20.83 -15.64 12.71
N ARG A 207 19.89 -16.15 11.89
CA ARG A 207 18.66 -16.80 12.35
C ARG A 207 18.77 -18.32 12.45
N GLY A 208 19.84 -18.91 11.96
CA GLY A 208 20.11 -20.35 11.96
C GLY A 208 21.03 -20.84 13.08
N SER A 209 21.34 -20.00 14.06
CA SER A 209 21.97 -20.47 15.30
C SER A 209 20.88 -21.12 16.16
N PHE A 210 20.72 -22.42 15.99
CA PHE A 210 20.01 -23.31 16.91
C PHE A 210 20.82 -23.55 18.17
#